data_0fd0088648be017712af51f8d2754d57
#
_entry.id   0fd0088648be017712af51f8d2754d57
#
_cell.length_a   1.000
_cell.length_b   1.000
_cell.length_c   1.000
_cell.angle_alpha   90.00
_cell.angle_beta   90.00
_cell.angle_gamma   90.00
#
_symmetry.space_group_name_H-M   'P 1'
#
loop_
_entity.id
_entity.type
_entity.pdbx_description
1 polymer ?
#
loop_
_entity_poly.entity_id
_entity_poly.type
_entity_poly.pdbx_seq_one_letter_code
_entity_poly.pdbx_strand_id
1 'polypeptide(L)'
;MTNDKLTYQESVRYLYGLQKYGIKFGLSKTTNLLAAFGNPHLGRAYVHIAGTNGKGSVAAFLASILQKAGLRVGLYSSPHLVRFTERFRINGEEMEKDEAAGLIAEIREAFSSREPPTFFEATTAMALIYFARKNTDLAIMEVGMGGRLDATNVIEPIVSAITNISMEHQDFLGNRLMDIAREKAGIIKEGVDLITAATQASVIKTFEITARDRRAPLWRVGKEIRYRTTGSGFHYRGPVLRIGGLALGLRGRLQARNAALALGIVERLMEKGVDVSDEDIRHGLRETVWPGRMQVVGTDPTILLDGAHNPQALRALARSIRAEFRYRRLILVIGVMADKAIAGMMRTIVPLADYLICTRPIYSRAADPEVLMAEALPLGKPGETVQPLSGALIRAKEIADTGDLIVVCGSLFTVGEALTHYFPEFERPDW
;
A
#
# COMPACT_ATOMS: atom_id res chain seq x y z
N MET A 1 -34.76 8.17 23.60
CA MET A 1 -33.72 7.13 23.55
C MET A 1 -32.40 7.84 23.38
N THR A 2 -31.57 7.88 24.39
CA THR A 2 -30.24 8.48 24.34
C THR A 2 -29.43 7.73 23.29
N ASN A 3 -29.13 8.43 22.20
CA ASN A 3 -28.25 7.93 21.15
C ASN A 3 -26.83 7.92 21.76
N ASP A 4 -26.48 6.85 22.49
CA ASP A 4 -25.12 6.68 23.03
C ASP A 4 -24.17 6.62 21.82
N LYS A 5 -23.47 7.73 21.59
CA LYS A 5 -22.44 7.80 20.55
C LYS A 5 -21.39 6.78 20.93
N LEU A 6 -21.15 5.81 20.04
CA LEU A 6 -20.05 4.87 20.20
C LEU A 6 -18.72 5.66 20.30
N THR A 7 -17.86 5.23 21.17
CA THR A 7 -16.46 5.67 21.18
C THR A 7 -15.76 5.29 19.87
N TYR A 8 -14.63 5.90 19.56
CA TYR A 8 -13.81 5.54 18.39
C TYR A 8 -13.50 4.03 18.38
N GLN A 9 -13.05 3.47 19.50
CA GLN A 9 -12.69 2.04 19.60
C GLN A 9 -13.90 1.13 19.36
N GLU A 10 -15.07 1.47 19.87
CA GLU A 10 -16.31 0.72 19.64
C GLU A 10 -16.74 0.81 18.18
N SER A 11 -16.62 1.97 17.56
CA SER A 11 -16.93 2.21 16.16
C SER A 11 -16.02 1.40 15.24
N VAL A 12 -14.71 1.41 15.49
CA VAL A 12 -13.73 0.62 14.74
C VAL A 12 -13.98 -0.88 14.94
N ARG A 13 -14.27 -1.31 16.17
CA ARG A 13 -14.64 -2.72 16.45
C ARG A 13 -15.91 -3.14 15.69
N TYR A 14 -16.90 -2.27 15.60
CA TYR A 14 -18.08 -2.53 14.76
C TYR A 14 -17.70 -2.77 13.30
N LEU A 15 -16.85 -1.92 12.71
CA LEU A 15 -16.37 -2.09 11.33
C LEU A 15 -15.62 -3.41 11.16
N TYR A 16 -14.72 -3.75 12.08
CA TYR A 16 -14.03 -5.06 12.03
C TYR A 16 -15.00 -6.23 12.12
N GLY A 17 -16.10 -6.09 12.85
CA GLY A 17 -17.18 -7.05 12.87
C GLY A 17 -17.81 -7.31 11.50
N LEU A 18 -17.70 -6.38 10.53
CA LEU A 18 -18.15 -6.58 9.16
C LEU A 18 -17.24 -7.53 8.35
N GLN A 19 -16.03 -7.82 8.80
CA GLN A 19 -15.13 -8.79 8.16
C GLN A 19 -15.73 -10.20 8.10
N LYS A 20 -16.64 -10.54 9.01
CA LYS A 20 -17.37 -11.83 9.00
C LYS A 20 -18.17 -12.06 7.70
N TYR A 21 -18.52 -11.00 6.98
CA TYR A 21 -19.20 -11.10 5.69
C TYR A 21 -18.27 -11.42 4.53
N GLY A 22 -16.95 -11.55 4.82
CA GLY A 22 -15.92 -11.95 3.86
C GLY A 22 -15.68 -10.92 2.76
N ILE A 23 -15.11 -11.41 1.67
CA ILE A 23 -14.90 -10.62 0.45
C ILE A 23 -16.06 -10.89 -0.48
N LYS A 24 -16.81 -9.86 -0.81
CA LYS A 24 -17.89 -9.91 -1.82
C LYS A 24 -17.48 -9.06 -3.01
N PHE A 25 -17.60 -9.63 -4.20
CA PHE A 25 -17.32 -8.94 -5.44
C PHE A 25 -18.59 -8.26 -5.97
N GLY A 26 -18.47 -6.98 -6.31
CA GLY A 26 -19.55 -6.19 -6.89
C GLY A 26 -19.51 -4.74 -6.44
N LEU A 27 -20.07 -3.86 -7.26
CA LEU A 27 -20.07 -2.42 -6.98
C LEU A 27 -21.39 -1.94 -6.36
N SER A 28 -22.45 -2.75 -6.46
CA SER A 28 -23.82 -2.35 -6.12
C SER A 28 -23.97 -1.87 -4.66
N LYS A 29 -23.34 -2.55 -3.70
CA LYS A 29 -23.43 -2.16 -2.29
C LYS A 29 -22.78 -0.81 -2.03
N THR A 30 -21.55 -0.61 -2.55
CA THR A 30 -20.87 0.67 -2.45
C THR A 30 -21.66 1.78 -3.15
N THR A 31 -22.19 1.51 -4.35
CA THR A 31 -23.02 2.46 -5.07
C THR A 31 -24.30 2.82 -4.30
N ASN A 32 -25.01 1.82 -3.75
CA ASN A 32 -26.21 2.04 -2.95
C ASN A 32 -25.92 2.82 -1.66
N LEU A 33 -24.77 2.54 -1.04
CA LEU A 33 -24.34 3.29 0.14
C LEU A 33 -24.08 4.75 -0.22
N LEU A 34 -23.31 5.01 -1.27
CA LEU A 34 -23.01 6.38 -1.72
C LEU A 34 -24.28 7.12 -2.15
N ALA A 35 -25.26 6.43 -2.75
CA ALA A 35 -26.57 7.01 -3.08
C ALA A 35 -27.33 7.50 -1.83
N ALA A 36 -27.25 6.80 -0.71
CA ALA A 36 -27.84 7.23 0.55
C ALA A 36 -27.23 8.54 1.09
N PHE A 37 -26.01 8.87 0.65
CA PHE A 37 -25.30 10.13 0.97
C PHE A 37 -25.32 11.15 -0.18
N GLY A 38 -26.23 11.00 -1.16
CA GLY A 38 -26.35 11.93 -2.28
C GLY A 38 -25.27 11.80 -3.36
N ASN A 39 -24.64 10.64 -3.48
CA ASN A 39 -23.57 10.36 -4.47
C ASN A 39 -22.38 11.35 -4.39
N PRO A 40 -21.74 11.53 -3.25
CA PRO A 40 -20.73 12.56 -3.04
C PRO A 40 -19.46 12.37 -3.88
N HIS A 41 -19.30 11.20 -4.49
CA HIS A 41 -18.17 10.84 -5.34
C HIS A 41 -18.30 11.32 -6.79
N LEU A 42 -19.51 11.69 -7.24
CA LEU A 42 -19.71 12.13 -8.62
C LEU A 42 -19.16 13.55 -8.85
N GLY A 43 -18.63 13.78 -10.05
CA GLY A 43 -18.11 15.09 -10.47
C GLY A 43 -16.83 15.53 -9.79
N ARG A 44 -16.07 14.61 -9.17
CA ARG A 44 -14.80 14.90 -8.50
C ARG A 44 -13.61 14.31 -9.25
N ALA A 45 -12.43 14.91 -9.08
CA ALA A 45 -11.20 14.43 -9.67
C ALA A 45 -10.58 13.27 -8.86
N TYR A 46 -10.30 12.17 -9.53
CA TYR A 46 -9.67 11.00 -8.93
C TYR A 46 -8.46 10.52 -9.72
N VAL A 47 -7.45 10.00 -9.01
CA VAL A 47 -6.45 9.10 -9.55
C VAL A 47 -6.69 7.71 -8.96
N HIS A 48 -6.82 6.69 -9.80
CA HIS A 48 -7.10 5.33 -9.38
C HIS A 48 -5.87 4.44 -9.54
N ILE A 49 -5.38 3.83 -8.47
CA ILE A 49 -4.11 3.08 -8.46
C ILE A 49 -4.35 1.62 -8.10
N ALA A 50 -4.16 0.71 -9.08
CA ALA A 50 -4.13 -0.73 -8.88
C ALA A 50 -2.71 -1.30 -8.98
N GLY A 51 -2.59 -2.59 -8.73
CA GLY A 51 -1.34 -3.36 -8.85
C GLY A 51 -1.13 -4.34 -7.71
N THR A 52 -0.09 -5.15 -7.79
CA THR A 52 0.26 -6.08 -6.72
C THR A 52 1.08 -5.37 -5.64
N ASN A 53 2.27 -4.91 -5.96
CA ASN A 53 3.16 -4.23 -5.03
C ASN A 53 3.41 -2.77 -5.46
N GLY A 54 3.65 -1.88 -4.49
CA GLY A 54 4.05 -0.49 -4.74
C GLY A 54 2.91 0.51 -4.88
N LYS A 55 1.62 0.10 -4.79
CA LYS A 55 0.47 1.01 -4.85
C LYS A 55 0.59 2.16 -3.86
N GLY A 56 0.71 1.87 -2.56
CA GLY A 56 0.85 2.87 -1.52
C GLY A 56 2.09 3.77 -1.69
N SER A 57 3.24 3.23 -2.18
CA SER A 57 4.43 4.06 -2.45
C SER A 57 4.20 5.04 -3.61
N VAL A 58 3.53 4.60 -4.68
CA VAL A 58 3.15 5.48 -5.81
C VAL A 58 2.17 6.54 -5.34
N ALA A 59 1.16 6.14 -4.57
CA ALA A 59 0.18 7.04 -3.99
C ALA A 59 0.83 8.09 -3.07
N ALA A 60 1.80 7.68 -2.24
CA ALA A 60 2.53 8.58 -1.35
C ALA A 60 3.40 9.59 -2.12
N PHE A 61 4.16 9.15 -3.13
CA PHE A 61 4.91 10.07 -3.99
C PHE A 61 3.99 11.08 -4.67
N LEU A 62 2.89 10.59 -5.25
CA LEU A 62 1.93 11.45 -5.94
C LEU A 62 1.28 12.45 -4.99
N ALA A 63 0.80 11.99 -3.83
CA ALA A 63 0.18 12.86 -2.82
C ALA A 63 1.14 13.96 -2.36
N SER A 64 2.40 13.59 -2.07
CA SER A 64 3.42 14.54 -1.64
C SER A 64 3.72 15.60 -2.71
N ILE A 65 3.84 15.22 -4.00
CA ILE A 65 4.07 16.17 -5.09
C ILE A 65 2.88 17.13 -5.24
N LEU A 66 1.65 16.60 -5.30
CA LEU A 66 0.45 17.41 -5.50
C LEU A 66 0.16 18.33 -4.31
N GLN A 67 0.49 17.90 -3.09
CA GLN A 67 0.42 18.76 -1.90
C GLN A 67 1.41 19.92 -1.99
N LYS A 68 2.65 19.70 -2.49
CA LYS A 68 3.64 20.77 -2.72
C LYS A 68 3.17 21.75 -3.78
N ALA A 69 2.45 21.28 -4.78
CA ALA A 69 1.80 22.12 -5.79
C ALA A 69 0.57 22.89 -5.27
N GLY A 70 0.30 22.84 -3.96
CA GLY A 70 -0.77 23.61 -3.32
C GLY A 70 -2.17 22.97 -3.37
N LEU A 71 -2.31 21.74 -3.89
CA LEU A 71 -3.62 21.08 -3.92
C LEU A 71 -3.99 20.50 -2.55
N ARG A 72 -5.28 20.48 -2.27
CA ARG A 72 -5.87 19.72 -1.16
C ARG A 72 -6.11 18.28 -1.60
N VAL A 73 -5.17 17.40 -1.30
CA VAL A 73 -5.11 16.03 -1.80
C VAL A 73 -5.67 15.05 -0.79
N GLY A 74 -6.74 14.33 -1.17
CA GLY A 74 -7.21 13.15 -0.45
C GLY A 74 -6.39 11.91 -0.83
N LEU A 75 -6.07 11.05 0.15
CA LEU A 75 -5.42 9.76 -0.07
C LEU A 75 -6.16 8.67 0.69
N TYR A 76 -6.73 7.72 -0.05
CA TYR A 76 -7.25 6.47 0.49
C TYR A 76 -6.28 5.33 0.22
N SER A 77 -5.83 4.66 1.28
CA SER A 77 -4.88 3.54 1.19
C SER A 77 -5.28 2.37 2.09
N SER A 78 -4.82 1.16 1.75
CA SER A 78 -5.11 -0.05 2.53
C SER A 78 -4.03 -1.13 2.36
N PRO A 79 -3.83 -1.96 3.44
CA PRO A 79 -4.31 -1.75 4.80
C PRO A 79 -3.55 -0.64 5.52
N HIS A 80 -3.98 -0.24 6.70
CA HIS A 80 -3.21 0.61 7.60
C HIS A 80 -2.14 -0.19 8.36
N LEU A 81 -1.19 0.49 8.98
CA LEU A 81 -0.14 -0.14 9.79
C LEU A 81 -0.54 -0.23 11.27
N VAL A 82 -0.95 0.87 11.87
CA VAL A 82 -1.26 0.97 13.30
C VAL A 82 -2.68 1.47 13.51
N ARG A 83 -3.01 2.66 13.02
CA ARG A 83 -4.30 3.33 13.24
C ARG A 83 -5.22 3.17 12.05
N PHE A 84 -6.48 2.88 12.33
CA PHE A 84 -7.51 2.78 11.29
C PHE A 84 -7.63 4.06 10.45
N THR A 85 -7.42 5.23 11.08
CA THR A 85 -7.46 6.56 10.46
C THR A 85 -6.39 6.78 9.38
N GLU A 86 -5.27 6.03 9.41
CA GLU A 86 -4.23 6.07 8.38
C GLU A 86 -4.75 5.83 6.97
N ARG A 87 -5.92 5.17 6.85
CA ARG A 87 -6.56 4.90 5.55
C ARG A 87 -7.07 6.15 4.86
N PHE A 88 -7.30 7.22 5.61
CA PHE A 88 -7.99 8.43 5.16
C PHE A 88 -7.13 9.64 5.49
N ARG A 89 -6.37 10.11 4.52
CA ARG A 89 -5.50 11.27 4.72
C ARG A 89 -5.89 12.42 3.80
N ILE A 90 -5.72 13.64 4.31
CA ILE A 90 -5.78 14.86 3.50
C ILE A 90 -4.50 15.63 3.76
N ASN A 91 -3.72 15.88 2.71
CA ASN A 91 -2.41 16.53 2.79
C ASN A 91 -1.48 15.90 3.85
N GLY A 92 -1.49 14.55 3.93
CA GLY A 92 -0.69 13.78 4.87
C GLY A 92 -1.30 13.59 6.26
N GLU A 93 -2.23 14.46 6.67
CA GLU A 93 -2.93 14.38 7.95
C GLU A 93 -4.03 13.32 7.94
N GLU A 94 -4.08 12.49 8.97
CA GLU A 94 -5.09 11.46 9.13
C GLU A 94 -6.45 12.07 9.52
N MET A 95 -7.52 11.35 9.18
CA MET A 95 -8.87 11.67 9.66
C MET A 95 -8.88 11.66 11.20
N GLU A 96 -9.51 12.65 11.82
CA GLU A 96 -9.67 12.70 13.28
C GLU A 96 -10.50 11.52 13.80
N LYS A 97 -10.14 10.98 14.97
CA LYS A 97 -10.81 9.81 15.58
C LYS A 97 -12.31 10.04 15.77
N ASP A 98 -12.71 11.23 16.22
CA ASP A 98 -14.13 11.57 16.44
C ASP A 98 -14.89 11.69 15.12
N GLU A 99 -14.25 12.21 14.07
CA GLU A 99 -14.85 12.29 12.74
C GLU A 99 -15.02 10.89 12.15
N ALA A 100 -14.04 10.00 12.32
CA ALA A 100 -14.15 8.60 11.93
C ALA A 100 -15.32 7.91 12.65
N ALA A 101 -15.44 8.07 13.96
CA ALA A 101 -16.53 7.51 14.75
C ALA A 101 -17.90 8.03 14.30
N GLY A 102 -18.01 9.33 14.04
CA GLY A 102 -19.23 9.95 13.52
C GLY A 102 -19.66 9.38 12.17
N LEU A 103 -18.70 9.27 11.23
CA LEU A 103 -18.99 8.75 9.90
C LEU A 103 -19.33 7.26 9.92
N ILE A 104 -18.71 6.47 10.80
CA ILE A 104 -19.07 5.06 11.02
C ILE A 104 -20.50 4.95 11.54
N ALA A 105 -20.91 5.82 12.46
CA ALA A 105 -22.27 5.82 13.00
C ALA A 105 -23.31 6.15 11.91
N GLU A 106 -23.06 7.16 11.08
CA GLU A 106 -23.92 7.51 9.93
C GLU A 106 -24.06 6.35 8.94
N ILE A 107 -22.94 5.69 8.60
CA ILE A 107 -22.96 4.52 7.70
C ILE A 107 -23.77 3.38 8.32
N ARG A 108 -23.58 3.09 9.61
CA ARG A 108 -24.33 2.06 10.33
C ARG A 108 -25.85 2.33 10.27
N GLU A 109 -26.25 3.58 10.46
CA GLU A 109 -27.67 3.98 10.39
C GLU A 109 -28.23 3.81 8.99
N ALA A 110 -27.48 4.19 7.94
CA ALA A 110 -27.91 4.04 6.55
C ALA A 110 -28.15 2.58 6.13
N PHE A 111 -27.61 1.62 6.88
CA PHE A 111 -27.79 0.18 6.64
C PHE A 111 -28.66 -0.54 7.67
N SER A 112 -29.21 0.14 8.66
CA SER A 112 -29.99 -0.49 9.75
C SER A 112 -31.14 -1.38 9.27
N SER A 113 -31.66 -1.13 8.07
CA SER A 113 -32.75 -1.87 7.44
C SER A 113 -32.35 -2.70 6.21
N ARG A 114 -31.08 -2.83 5.88
CA ARG A 114 -30.55 -3.47 4.65
C ARG A 114 -29.47 -4.49 4.96
N GLU A 115 -29.09 -5.30 3.96
CA GLU A 115 -27.91 -6.17 4.06
C GLU A 115 -26.65 -5.33 4.29
N PRO A 116 -25.88 -5.56 5.38
CA PRO A 116 -24.73 -4.73 5.71
C PRO A 116 -23.63 -4.83 4.65
N PRO A 117 -22.84 -3.75 4.46
CA PRO A 117 -21.68 -3.78 3.60
C PRO A 117 -20.59 -4.68 4.20
N THR A 118 -19.63 -5.06 3.38
CA THR A 118 -18.36 -5.58 3.87
C THR A 118 -17.52 -4.46 4.50
N PHE A 119 -16.53 -4.82 5.28
CA PHE A 119 -15.58 -3.86 5.83
C PHE A 119 -14.98 -2.94 4.76
N PHE A 120 -14.57 -3.50 3.61
CA PHE A 120 -13.92 -2.72 2.57
C PHE A 120 -14.91 -1.81 1.81
N GLU A 121 -16.13 -2.25 1.56
CA GLU A 121 -17.18 -1.40 0.98
C GLU A 121 -17.51 -0.21 1.89
N ALA A 122 -17.64 -0.44 3.21
CA ALA A 122 -17.86 0.60 4.19
C ALA A 122 -16.72 1.62 4.23
N THR A 123 -15.45 1.15 4.32
CA THR A 123 -14.29 2.04 4.38
C THR A 123 -14.05 2.81 3.08
N THR A 124 -14.36 2.21 1.92
CA THR A 124 -14.33 2.93 0.64
C THR A 124 -15.34 4.05 0.59
N ALA A 125 -16.58 3.78 1.01
CA ALA A 125 -17.61 4.82 1.07
C ALA A 125 -17.23 5.93 2.07
N MET A 126 -16.68 5.56 3.25
CA MET A 126 -16.14 6.54 4.21
C MET A 126 -15.14 7.50 3.55
N ALA A 127 -14.19 6.96 2.77
CA ALA A 127 -13.18 7.77 2.09
C ALA A 127 -13.82 8.78 1.13
N LEU A 128 -14.75 8.32 0.28
CA LEU A 128 -15.39 9.14 -0.73
C LEU A 128 -16.29 10.22 -0.11
N ILE A 129 -17.02 9.90 0.96
CA ILE A 129 -17.84 10.86 1.72
C ILE A 129 -16.92 11.88 2.42
N TYR A 130 -15.86 11.42 3.07
CA TYR A 130 -14.92 12.28 3.78
C TYR A 130 -14.24 13.30 2.85
N PHE A 131 -13.68 12.84 1.74
CA PHE A 131 -13.03 13.71 0.77
C PHE A 131 -14.00 14.72 0.15
N ALA A 132 -15.24 14.29 -0.08
CA ALA A 132 -16.28 15.19 -0.54
C ALA A 132 -16.61 16.28 0.47
N ARG A 133 -16.83 15.93 1.74
CA ARG A 133 -17.13 16.88 2.82
C ARG A 133 -15.98 17.86 3.06
N LYS A 134 -14.76 17.41 2.89
CA LYS A 134 -13.55 18.25 3.06
C LYS A 134 -13.18 19.04 1.81
N ASN A 135 -13.93 18.93 0.72
CA ASN A 135 -13.68 19.62 -0.54
C ASN A 135 -12.23 19.46 -1.04
N THR A 136 -11.77 18.19 -1.15
CA THR A 136 -10.47 17.90 -1.75
C THR A 136 -10.49 18.26 -3.25
N ASP A 137 -9.39 18.86 -3.75
CA ASP A 137 -9.24 19.18 -5.17
C ASP A 137 -9.09 17.92 -6.02
N LEU A 138 -8.37 16.91 -5.46
CA LEU A 138 -8.15 15.61 -6.07
C LEU A 138 -8.04 14.54 -4.98
N ALA A 139 -8.55 13.34 -5.24
CA ALA A 139 -8.34 12.19 -4.36
C ALA A 139 -7.65 11.04 -5.08
N ILE A 140 -6.63 10.47 -4.41
CA ILE A 140 -5.89 9.29 -4.83
C ILE A 140 -6.52 8.08 -4.15
N MET A 141 -7.04 7.15 -4.96
CA MET A 141 -7.75 5.96 -4.48
C MET A 141 -6.92 4.70 -4.75
N GLU A 142 -6.40 4.09 -3.70
CA GLU A 142 -5.71 2.81 -3.79
C GLU A 142 -6.72 1.66 -3.84
N VAL A 143 -6.64 0.81 -4.87
CA VAL A 143 -7.43 -0.43 -4.99
C VAL A 143 -7.05 -1.41 -3.89
N GLY A 144 -8.02 -1.97 -3.20
CA GLY A 144 -7.79 -2.97 -2.16
C GLY A 144 -7.35 -4.31 -2.76
N MET A 145 -8.15 -4.87 -3.65
CA MET A 145 -7.88 -6.16 -4.28
C MET A 145 -8.45 -6.25 -5.70
N GLY A 146 -7.66 -6.80 -6.63
CA GLY A 146 -8.11 -6.92 -8.02
C GLY A 146 -8.17 -5.56 -8.71
N GLY A 147 -9.36 -5.11 -9.04
CA GLY A 147 -9.67 -3.82 -9.65
C GLY A 147 -11.10 -3.75 -10.19
N ARG A 148 -11.47 -4.63 -11.11
CA ARG A 148 -12.77 -4.61 -11.81
C ARG A 148 -13.98 -4.55 -10.88
N LEU A 149 -13.96 -5.35 -9.83
CA LEU A 149 -15.04 -5.46 -8.85
C LEU A 149 -14.64 -4.95 -7.46
N ASP A 150 -13.53 -4.21 -7.37
CA ASP A 150 -13.12 -3.57 -6.14
C ASP A 150 -14.07 -2.40 -5.81
N ALA A 151 -14.38 -2.22 -4.53
CA ALA A 151 -15.32 -1.17 -4.10
C ALA A 151 -14.87 0.23 -4.53
N THR A 152 -13.55 0.48 -4.71
CA THR A 152 -13.04 1.76 -5.21
C THR A 152 -13.38 2.02 -6.67
N ASN A 153 -13.75 1.00 -7.45
CA ASN A 153 -14.02 1.15 -8.89
C ASN A 153 -15.38 1.81 -9.23
N VAL A 154 -16.08 2.31 -8.22
CA VAL A 154 -17.29 3.16 -8.39
C VAL A 154 -16.96 4.57 -8.87
N ILE A 155 -15.70 4.98 -8.83
CA ILE A 155 -15.26 6.31 -9.25
C ILE A 155 -15.01 6.39 -10.75
N GLU A 156 -15.06 7.61 -11.29
CA GLU A 156 -14.60 7.94 -12.64
C GLU A 156 -13.28 8.74 -12.53
N PRO A 157 -12.12 8.06 -12.65
CA PRO A 157 -10.83 8.71 -12.49
C PRO A 157 -10.47 9.54 -13.72
N ILE A 158 -9.69 10.59 -13.51
CA ILE A 158 -9.08 11.37 -14.61
C ILE A 158 -7.77 10.73 -15.10
N VAL A 159 -7.13 9.90 -14.25
CA VAL A 159 -5.95 9.08 -14.59
C VAL A 159 -6.04 7.75 -13.84
N SER A 160 -5.77 6.64 -14.53
CA SER A 160 -5.62 5.30 -13.94
C SER A 160 -4.17 4.84 -13.98
N ALA A 161 -3.72 4.13 -12.93
CA ALA A 161 -2.37 3.58 -12.89
C ALA A 161 -2.35 2.13 -12.41
N ILE A 162 -1.48 1.30 -13.02
CA ILE A 162 -1.25 -0.08 -12.59
C ILE A 162 0.24 -0.27 -12.34
N THR A 163 0.64 -0.53 -11.09
CA THR A 163 2.05 -0.57 -10.67
C THR A 163 2.79 -1.76 -11.28
N ASN A 164 2.45 -2.95 -10.86
CA ASN A 164 2.99 -4.21 -11.37
C ASN A 164 1.99 -5.35 -11.16
N ILE A 165 2.26 -6.48 -11.81
CA ILE A 165 1.46 -7.70 -11.65
C ILE A 165 2.36 -8.83 -11.17
N SER A 166 1.92 -9.51 -10.11
CA SER A 166 2.50 -10.78 -9.66
C SER A 166 1.42 -11.66 -9.05
N MET A 167 1.76 -12.92 -8.80
CA MET A 167 0.85 -13.86 -8.16
C MET A 167 0.55 -13.42 -6.72
N GLU A 168 -0.72 -13.16 -6.45
CA GLU A 168 -1.28 -12.80 -5.14
C GLU A 168 -2.77 -13.11 -5.12
N HIS A 169 -3.35 -13.28 -3.93
CA HIS A 169 -4.80 -13.48 -3.74
C HIS A 169 -5.40 -14.53 -4.70
N GLN A 170 -4.69 -15.68 -4.87
CA GLN A 170 -5.03 -16.68 -5.89
C GLN A 170 -6.41 -17.27 -5.68
N ASP A 171 -6.87 -17.40 -4.44
CA ASP A 171 -8.22 -17.89 -4.09
C ASP A 171 -9.33 -16.99 -4.63
N PHE A 172 -9.05 -15.72 -4.94
CA PHE A 172 -10.01 -14.72 -5.38
C PHE A 172 -9.79 -14.24 -6.81
N LEU A 173 -8.53 -14.10 -7.23
CA LEU A 173 -8.16 -13.48 -8.50
C LEU A 173 -7.76 -14.51 -9.57
N GLY A 174 -7.70 -15.81 -9.20
CA GLY A 174 -7.31 -16.90 -10.08
C GLY A 174 -5.83 -17.26 -10.00
N ASN A 175 -5.52 -18.44 -10.57
CA ASN A 175 -4.21 -19.11 -10.47
C ASN A 175 -3.26 -18.78 -11.62
N ARG A 176 -3.62 -17.85 -12.49
CA ARG A 176 -2.80 -17.42 -13.63
C ARG A 176 -2.53 -15.93 -13.56
N LEU A 177 -1.31 -15.53 -13.90
CA LEU A 177 -0.92 -14.12 -13.94
C LEU A 177 -1.86 -13.27 -14.81
N MET A 178 -2.39 -13.88 -15.88
CA MET A 178 -3.31 -13.22 -16.81
C MET A 178 -4.69 -12.94 -16.19
N ASP A 179 -5.15 -13.79 -15.29
CA ASP A 179 -6.44 -13.59 -14.60
C ASP A 179 -6.32 -12.38 -13.67
N ILE A 180 -5.23 -12.32 -12.91
CA ILE A 180 -4.89 -11.16 -12.05
C ILE A 180 -4.75 -9.88 -12.89
N ALA A 181 -4.10 -9.98 -14.08
CA ALA A 181 -3.94 -8.84 -14.98
C ALA A 181 -5.29 -8.31 -15.50
N ARG A 182 -6.23 -9.21 -15.88
CA ARG A 182 -7.57 -8.84 -16.34
C ARG A 182 -8.39 -8.17 -15.23
N GLU A 183 -8.35 -8.70 -14.00
CA GLU A 183 -9.03 -8.08 -12.87
C GLU A 183 -8.50 -6.66 -12.60
N LYS A 184 -7.16 -6.47 -12.65
CA LYS A 184 -6.58 -5.14 -12.45
C LYS A 184 -6.84 -4.21 -13.63
N ALA A 185 -6.89 -4.73 -14.87
CA ALA A 185 -7.26 -3.95 -16.05
C ALA A 185 -8.69 -3.39 -15.99
N GLY A 186 -9.55 -3.92 -15.11
CA GLY A 186 -10.91 -3.41 -14.90
C GLY A 186 -11.02 -1.98 -14.38
N ILE A 187 -9.91 -1.37 -13.95
CA ILE A 187 -9.87 0.07 -13.60
C ILE A 187 -9.65 0.99 -14.82
N ILE A 188 -9.39 0.42 -16.00
CA ILE A 188 -9.19 1.18 -17.23
C ILE A 188 -10.56 1.68 -17.70
N LYS A 189 -10.75 2.99 -17.70
CA LYS A 189 -12.00 3.64 -18.10
C LYS A 189 -11.92 4.21 -19.51
N GLU A 190 -13.06 4.45 -20.12
CA GLU A 190 -13.18 4.99 -21.48
C GLU A 190 -12.46 6.33 -21.60
N GLY A 191 -11.53 6.46 -22.54
CA GLY A 191 -10.79 7.69 -22.82
C GLY A 191 -9.84 8.16 -21.71
N VAL A 192 -9.67 7.40 -20.61
CA VAL A 192 -8.82 7.79 -19.47
C VAL A 192 -7.42 7.21 -19.63
N ASP A 193 -6.40 8.05 -19.45
CA ASP A 193 -5.00 7.63 -19.50
C ASP A 193 -4.70 6.49 -18.53
N LEU A 194 -4.06 5.43 -19.03
CA LEU A 194 -3.49 4.36 -18.24
C LEU A 194 -1.97 4.48 -18.21
N ILE A 195 -1.41 4.57 -17.00
CA ILE A 195 0.04 4.49 -16.80
C ILE A 195 0.38 3.14 -16.15
N THR A 196 1.39 2.43 -16.64
CA THR A 196 1.78 1.15 -16.02
C THR A 196 3.29 0.98 -15.90
N ALA A 197 3.69 0.33 -14.81
CA ALA A 197 5.05 -0.15 -14.59
C ALA A 197 5.16 -1.69 -14.69
N ALA A 198 4.18 -2.38 -15.26
CA ALA A 198 4.26 -3.80 -15.57
C ALA A 198 5.36 -4.06 -16.64
N THR A 199 5.99 -5.26 -16.57
CA THR A 199 7.11 -5.62 -17.47
C THR A 199 6.87 -6.88 -18.27
N GLN A 200 5.96 -7.73 -17.82
CA GLN A 200 5.69 -9.00 -18.47
C GLN A 200 4.96 -8.78 -19.80
N ALA A 201 5.49 -9.31 -20.90
CA ALA A 201 4.95 -9.09 -22.25
C ALA A 201 3.46 -9.50 -22.37
N SER A 202 3.07 -10.62 -21.75
CA SER A 202 1.68 -11.09 -21.74
C SER A 202 0.74 -10.13 -20.98
N VAL A 203 1.19 -9.60 -19.85
CA VAL A 203 0.43 -8.60 -19.06
C VAL A 203 0.26 -7.31 -19.85
N ILE A 204 1.36 -6.82 -20.46
CA ILE A 204 1.33 -5.62 -21.30
C ILE A 204 0.35 -5.79 -22.46
N LYS A 205 0.37 -6.95 -23.13
CA LYS A 205 -0.57 -7.25 -24.21
C LYS A 205 -2.03 -7.19 -23.76
N THR A 206 -2.33 -7.67 -22.55
CA THR A 206 -3.68 -7.53 -21.95
C THR A 206 -4.05 -6.07 -21.76
N PHE A 207 -3.15 -5.27 -21.22
CA PHE A 207 -3.40 -3.84 -21.03
C PHE A 207 -3.53 -3.09 -22.35
N GLU A 208 -2.74 -3.41 -23.37
CA GLU A 208 -2.85 -2.85 -24.73
C GLU A 208 -4.22 -3.14 -25.36
N ILE A 209 -4.71 -4.39 -25.23
CA ILE A 209 -6.03 -4.78 -25.73
C ILE A 209 -7.12 -4.00 -24.99
N THR A 210 -7.13 -4.04 -23.65
CA THR A 210 -8.15 -3.36 -22.86
C THR A 210 -8.12 -1.84 -23.06
N ALA A 211 -6.93 -1.24 -23.11
CA ALA A 211 -6.77 0.19 -23.35
C ALA A 211 -7.30 0.61 -24.74
N ARG A 212 -7.00 -0.18 -25.78
CA ARG A 212 -7.55 0.06 -27.12
C ARG A 212 -9.07 -0.05 -27.15
N ASP A 213 -9.64 -1.08 -26.52
CA ASP A 213 -11.10 -1.29 -26.48
C ASP A 213 -11.82 -0.18 -25.70
N ARG A 214 -11.11 0.47 -24.75
CA ARG A 214 -11.56 1.63 -23.97
C ARG A 214 -11.08 2.96 -24.53
N ARG A 215 -10.45 3.02 -25.70
CA ARG A 215 -9.83 4.26 -26.25
C ARG A 215 -8.96 4.99 -25.25
N ALA A 216 -8.38 4.28 -24.30
CA ALA A 216 -7.53 4.81 -23.23
C ALA A 216 -6.07 4.92 -23.73
N PRO A 217 -5.43 6.09 -23.69
CA PRO A 217 -4.01 6.20 -23.96
C PRO A 217 -3.20 5.36 -22.96
N LEU A 218 -2.19 4.62 -23.45
CA LEU A 218 -1.35 3.74 -22.61
C LEU A 218 0.09 4.25 -22.57
N TRP A 219 0.58 4.51 -21.35
CA TRP A 219 1.93 4.99 -21.06
C TRP A 219 2.68 3.97 -20.20
N ARG A 220 3.87 3.56 -20.62
CA ARG A 220 4.63 2.47 -19.98
C ARG A 220 5.95 2.94 -19.43
N VAL A 221 6.20 2.65 -18.17
CA VAL A 221 7.52 2.80 -17.55
C VAL A 221 8.47 1.75 -18.15
N GLY A 222 9.53 2.24 -18.77
CA GLY A 222 10.49 1.45 -19.53
C GLY A 222 10.34 1.58 -21.05
N LYS A 223 9.31 2.30 -21.54
CA LYS A 223 9.14 2.59 -22.99
C LYS A 223 8.95 4.08 -23.23
N GLU A 224 7.73 4.58 -23.09
CA GLU A 224 7.41 6.01 -23.24
C GLU A 224 7.96 6.83 -22.06
N ILE A 225 7.94 6.25 -20.84
CA ILE A 225 8.48 6.82 -19.61
C ILE A 225 9.79 6.10 -19.28
N ARG A 226 10.89 6.86 -19.16
CA ARG A 226 12.22 6.31 -18.84
C ARG A 226 12.78 6.94 -17.58
N TYR A 227 13.57 6.18 -16.86
CA TYR A 227 14.28 6.67 -15.68
C TYR A 227 15.64 5.99 -15.53
N ARG A 228 16.53 6.62 -14.80
CA ARG A 228 17.81 6.05 -14.36
C ARG A 228 18.17 6.60 -12.99
N THR A 229 18.89 5.81 -12.21
CA THR A 229 19.52 6.25 -10.96
C THR A 229 21.02 6.25 -11.16
N THR A 230 21.68 7.36 -10.80
CA THR A 230 23.13 7.55 -10.89
C THR A 230 23.64 8.10 -9.56
N GLY A 231 24.95 8.32 -9.44
CA GLY A 231 25.53 9.00 -8.26
C GLY A 231 24.99 10.42 -8.05
N SER A 232 24.47 11.07 -9.10
CA SER A 232 23.86 12.39 -9.04
C SER A 232 22.35 12.35 -8.76
N GLY A 233 21.78 11.21 -8.43
CA GLY A 233 20.36 11.06 -8.06
C GLY A 233 19.50 10.33 -9.10
N PHE A 234 18.20 10.48 -8.94
CA PHE A 234 17.19 9.93 -9.82
C PHE A 234 16.92 10.89 -10.99
N HIS A 235 16.85 10.36 -12.20
CA HIS A 235 16.58 11.09 -13.44
C HIS A 235 15.35 10.51 -14.12
N TYR A 236 14.45 11.36 -14.53
CA TYR A 236 13.21 11.04 -15.21
C TYR A 236 13.15 11.65 -16.61
N ARG A 237 12.58 10.93 -17.56
CA ARG A 237 12.25 11.38 -18.90
C ARG A 237 10.94 10.75 -19.35
N GLY A 238 9.90 11.54 -19.38
CA GLY A 238 8.61 11.20 -19.96
C GLY A 238 8.33 11.91 -21.29
N PRO A 239 7.10 11.84 -21.78
CA PRO A 239 6.67 12.53 -23.00
C PRO A 239 6.80 14.05 -22.94
N VAL A 240 6.50 14.64 -21.80
CA VAL A 240 6.48 16.10 -21.59
C VAL A 240 7.63 16.55 -20.69
N LEU A 241 7.83 15.86 -19.56
CA LEU A 241 8.75 16.25 -18.50
C LEU A 241 10.13 15.61 -18.66
N ARG A 242 11.20 16.41 -18.49
CA ARG A 242 12.58 15.93 -18.34
C ARG A 242 13.21 16.60 -17.15
N ILE A 243 13.44 15.82 -16.08
CA ILE A 243 13.97 16.34 -14.84
C ILE A 243 15.02 15.36 -14.27
N GLY A 244 16.09 15.88 -13.68
CA GLY A 244 17.19 15.07 -13.17
C GLY A 244 17.76 15.60 -11.87
N GLY A 245 18.63 14.79 -11.24
CA GLY A 245 19.23 15.10 -9.94
C GLY A 245 18.20 15.11 -8.82
N LEU A 246 17.16 14.28 -8.91
CA LEU A 246 16.09 14.19 -7.89
C LEU A 246 16.52 13.28 -6.74
N ALA A 247 16.21 13.68 -5.52
CA ALA A 247 16.29 12.84 -4.34
C ALA A 247 14.94 12.16 -4.09
N LEU A 248 14.97 10.89 -3.70
CA LEU A 248 13.78 10.14 -3.31
C LEU A 248 13.76 9.95 -1.79
N GLY A 249 12.68 10.33 -1.12
CA GLY A 249 12.50 10.14 0.32
C GLY A 249 12.34 8.67 0.73
N LEU A 250 11.82 7.83 -0.18
CA LEU A 250 11.67 6.39 0.07
C LEU A 250 12.92 5.63 -0.39
N ARG A 251 13.43 4.76 0.49
CA ARG A 251 14.56 3.87 0.22
C ARG A 251 14.11 2.64 -0.57
N GLY A 252 15.06 2.04 -1.30
CA GLY A 252 14.87 0.79 -2.03
C GLY A 252 14.83 0.95 -3.54
N ARG A 253 15.48 0.02 -4.24
CA ARG A 253 15.63 0.05 -5.71
C ARG A 253 14.31 0.13 -6.48
N LEU A 254 13.23 -0.45 -5.92
CA LEU A 254 11.91 -0.38 -6.54
C LEU A 254 11.29 1.02 -6.46
N GLN A 255 11.72 1.85 -5.53
CA GLN A 255 11.14 3.18 -5.35
C GLN A 255 11.44 4.11 -6.53
N ALA A 256 12.59 3.94 -7.20
CA ALA A 256 12.87 4.66 -8.45
C ALA A 256 11.81 4.37 -9.55
N ARG A 257 11.33 3.12 -9.63
CA ARG A 257 10.29 2.73 -10.56
C ARG A 257 8.92 3.27 -10.14
N ASN A 258 8.62 3.24 -8.83
CA ASN A 258 7.40 3.80 -8.28
C ASN A 258 7.36 5.32 -8.48
N ALA A 259 8.48 6.02 -8.26
CA ALA A 259 8.63 7.45 -8.53
C ALA A 259 8.45 7.76 -10.03
N ALA A 260 9.01 6.94 -10.93
CA ALA A 260 8.81 7.11 -12.38
C ALA A 260 7.33 6.96 -12.77
N LEU A 261 6.61 6.02 -12.14
CA LEU A 261 5.18 5.85 -12.37
C LEU A 261 4.39 7.05 -11.81
N ALA A 262 4.73 7.54 -10.61
CA ALA A 262 4.10 8.72 -10.02
C ALA A 262 4.31 9.97 -10.89
N LEU A 263 5.52 10.18 -11.41
CA LEU A 263 5.80 11.29 -12.35
C LEU A 263 5.05 11.15 -13.68
N GLY A 264 4.87 9.91 -14.18
CA GLY A 264 4.02 9.68 -15.35
C GLY A 264 2.56 10.07 -15.11
N ILE A 265 2.05 9.87 -13.88
CA ILE A 265 0.72 10.34 -13.48
C ILE A 265 0.71 11.88 -13.43
N VAL A 266 1.73 12.50 -12.82
CA VAL A 266 1.86 13.97 -12.75
C VAL A 266 1.84 14.59 -14.16
N GLU A 267 2.58 14.05 -15.12
CA GLU A 267 2.54 14.56 -16.52
C GLU A 267 1.13 14.55 -17.12
N ARG A 268 0.36 13.46 -16.86
CA ARG A 268 -1.03 13.39 -17.37
C ARG A 268 -1.95 14.38 -16.68
N LEU A 269 -1.72 14.62 -15.39
CA LEU A 269 -2.44 15.65 -14.64
C LEU A 269 -2.10 17.07 -15.14
N MET A 270 -0.82 17.33 -15.44
CA MET A 270 -0.38 18.62 -16.02
C MET A 270 -1.06 18.88 -17.37
N GLU A 271 -1.17 17.88 -18.25
CA GLU A 271 -1.90 18.02 -19.52
C GLU A 271 -3.42 18.27 -19.33
N LYS A 272 -3.96 17.93 -18.16
CA LYS A 272 -5.35 18.21 -17.78
C LYS A 272 -5.52 19.53 -17.00
N GLY A 273 -4.46 20.34 -16.94
CA GLY A 273 -4.49 21.67 -16.35
C GLY A 273 -4.12 21.75 -14.87
N VAL A 274 -3.61 20.67 -14.28
CA VAL A 274 -3.04 20.74 -12.92
C VAL A 274 -1.67 21.40 -13.00
N ASP A 275 -1.48 22.51 -12.31
CA ASP A 275 -0.20 23.23 -12.28
C ASP A 275 0.74 22.55 -11.26
N VAL A 276 1.89 22.05 -11.74
CA VAL A 276 2.92 21.39 -10.92
C VAL A 276 4.29 21.86 -11.44
N SER A 277 5.02 22.57 -10.62
CA SER A 277 6.36 23.04 -10.94
C SER A 277 7.45 21.97 -10.75
N ASP A 278 8.62 22.18 -11.36
CA ASP A 278 9.81 21.36 -11.11
C ASP A 278 10.21 21.35 -9.63
N GLU A 279 9.98 22.45 -8.91
CA GLU A 279 10.28 22.58 -7.49
C GLU A 279 9.34 21.73 -6.64
N ASP A 280 8.04 21.72 -6.95
CA ASP A 280 7.06 20.86 -6.30
C ASP A 280 7.41 19.37 -6.44
N ILE A 281 7.84 18.99 -7.65
CA ILE A 281 8.31 17.62 -7.93
C ILE A 281 9.54 17.28 -7.07
N ARG A 282 10.55 18.17 -7.01
CA ARG A 282 11.77 17.94 -6.24
C ARG A 282 11.49 17.79 -4.75
N HIS A 283 10.72 18.71 -4.22
CA HIS A 283 10.35 18.71 -2.80
C HIS A 283 9.43 17.55 -2.48
N GLY A 284 8.40 17.31 -3.28
CA GLY A 284 7.46 16.23 -3.08
C GLY A 284 8.13 14.86 -3.06
N LEU A 285 9.01 14.56 -4.03
CA LEU A 285 9.73 13.29 -4.06
C LEU A 285 10.70 13.12 -2.88
N ARG A 286 11.43 14.19 -2.51
CA ARG A 286 12.42 14.15 -1.42
C ARG A 286 11.76 13.99 -0.05
N GLU A 287 10.64 14.63 0.16
CA GLU A 287 9.96 14.69 1.46
C GLU A 287 8.89 13.60 1.63
N THR A 288 8.72 12.76 0.61
CA THR A 288 7.79 11.63 0.71
C THR A 288 8.19 10.68 1.84
N VAL A 289 7.27 10.45 2.76
CA VAL A 289 7.37 9.47 3.84
C VAL A 289 6.27 8.42 3.67
N TRP A 290 6.62 7.14 3.79
CA TRP A 290 5.64 6.06 3.78
C TRP A 290 6.10 4.98 4.76
N PRO A 291 5.56 4.93 5.98
CA PRO A 291 5.99 4.00 7.02
C PRO A 291 5.94 2.53 6.56
N GLY A 292 6.85 1.72 7.11
CA GLY A 292 6.93 0.30 6.78
C GLY A 292 7.44 0.00 5.36
N ARG A 293 8.14 0.94 4.70
CA ARG A 293 8.83 0.72 3.42
C ARG A 293 10.31 1.04 3.56
N MET A 294 11.12 0.01 3.79
CA MET A 294 12.55 0.11 4.09
C MET A 294 12.86 1.22 5.11
N GLN A 295 12.03 1.30 6.13
CA GLN A 295 12.12 2.31 7.18
C GLN A 295 13.18 1.93 8.20
N VAL A 296 14.18 2.78 8.36
CA VAL A 296 15.20 2.63 9.40
C VAL A 296 14.68 3.29 10.68
N VAL A 297 14.60 2.52 11.76
CA VAL A 297 14.09 2.96 13.08
C VAL A 297 15.14 2.88 14.19
N GLY A 298 16.35 2.42 13.88
CA GLY A 298 17.51 2.36 14.77
C GLY A 298 18.80 2.33 13.96
N THR A 299 19.89 2.83 14.53
CA THR A 299 21.16 3.00 13.80
C THR A 299 22.30 2.11 14.31
N ASP A 300 22.24 1.64 15.56
CA ASP A 300 23.27 0.76 16.13
C ASP A 300 22.66 -0.18 17.20
N PRO A 301 22.36 -1.43 16.89
CA PRO A 301 22.37 -2.00 15.54
C PRO A 301 21.38 -1.31 14.60
N THR A 302 21.64 -1.37 13.28
CA THR A 302 20.66 -0.84 12.32
C THR A 302 19.40 -1.70 12.33
N ILE A 303 18.23 -1.05 12.48
CA ILE A 303 16.94 -1.74 12.51
C ILE A 303 16.11 -1.27 11.32
N LEU A 304 15.73 -2.22 10.46
CA LEU A 304 15.01 -1.99 9.20
C LEU A 304 13.64 -2.65 9.26
N LEU A 305 12.59 -1.87 9.06
CA LEU A 305 11.21 -2.35 8.95
C LEU A 305 10.74 -2.32 7.49
N ASP A 306 10.19 -3.44 7.00
CA ASP A 306 9.60 -3.50 5.64
C ASP A 306 8.40 -4.44 5.57
N GLY A 307 7.29 -3.93 5.06
CA GLY A 307 6.02 -4.64 4.91
C GLY A 307 5.96 -5.64 3.74
N ALA A 308 7.08 -6.13 3.24
CA ALA A 308 7.13 -7.18 2.21
C ALA A 308 6.45 -8.45 2.73
N HIS A 309 5.42 -8.92 2.00
CA HIS A 309 4.53 -10.00 2.44
C HIS A 309 4.17 -11.00 1.32
N ASN A 310 4.96 -11.04 0.27
CA ASN A 310 4.88 -12.04 -0.80
C ASN A 310 6.29 -12.29 -1.36
N PRO A 311 6.51 -13.42 -2.08
CA PRO A 311 7.85 -13.77 -2.58
C PRO A 311 8.49 -12.72 -3.48
N GLN A 312 7.70 -11.98 -4.27
CA GLN A 312 8.23 -10.93 -5.16
C GLN A 312 8.70 -9.71 -4.35
N ALA A 313 7.92 -9.28 -3.35
CA ALA A 313 8.29 -8.17 -2.47
C ALA A 313 9.54 -8.51 -1.66
N LEU A 314 9.63 -9.72 -1.10
CA LEU A 314 10.81 -10.17 -0.36
C LEU A 314 12.05 -10.29 -1.25
N ARG A 315 11.93 -10.71 -2.51
CA ARG A 315 13.06 -10.66 -3.47
C ARG A 315 13.55 -9.23 -3.71
N ALA A 316 12.63 -8.29 -3.77
CA ALA A 316 12.98 -6.88 -3.93
C ALA A 316 13.66 -6.33 -2.67
N LEU A 317 13.11 -6.63 -1.49
CA LEU A 317 13.71 -6.29 -0.20
C LEU A 317 15.14 -6.84 -0.10
N ALA A 318 15.34 -8.14 -0.34
CA ALA A 318 16.65 -8.78 -0.30
C ALA A 318 17.68 -8.13 -1.24
N ARG A 319 17.24 -7.73 -2.45
CA ARG A 319 18.11 -7.00 -3.41
C ARG A 319 18.47 -5.60 -2.91
N SER A 320 17.51 -4.89 -2.32
CA SER A 320 17.75 -3.55 -1.78
C SER A 320 18.65 -3.59 -0.56
N ILE A 321 18.48 -4.55 0.35
CA ILE A 321 19.36 -4.73 1.52
C ILE A 321 20.80 -4.93 1.05
N ARG A 322 21.07 -5.85 0.12
CA ARG A 322 22.42 -6.10 -0.40
C ARG A 322 23.04 -4.89 -1.10
N ALA A 323 22.22 -4.04 -1.71
CA ALA A 323 22.71 -2.88 -2.47
C ALA A 323 22.95 -1.64 -1.60
N GLU A 324 22.14 -1.44 -0.55
CA GLU A 324 22.06 -0.16 0.17
C GLU A 324 22.63 -0.23 1.59
N PHE A 325 22.76 -1.45 2.17
CA PHE A 325 23.22 -1.62 3.53
C PHE A 325 24.60 -2.30 3.58
N ARG A 326 25.42 -1.86 4.52
CA ARG A 326 26.66 -2.53 4.92
C ARG A 326 26.45 -3.04 6.35
N TYR A 327 26.64 -4.32 6.55
CA TYR A 327 26.42 -4.97 7.85
C TYR A 327 27.37 -6.16 8.02
N ARG A 328 27.62 -6.54 9.25
CA ARG A 328 28.44 -7.71 9.63
C ARG A 328 27.59 -8.98 9.58
N ARG A 329 26.46 -9.00 10.28
CA ARG A 329 25.47 -10.09 10.31
C ARG A 329 24.09 -9.53 10.08
N LEU A 330 23.20 -10.34 9.52
CA LEU A 330 21.79 -10.02 9.38
C LEU A 330 20.95 -10.92 10.31
N ILE A 331 20.23 -10.31 11.22
CA ILE A 331 19.24 -10.95 12.08
C ILE A 331 17.87 -10.67 11.48
N LEU A 332 17.18 -11.75 11.06
CA LEU A 332 15.87 -11.64 10.43
C LEU A 332 14.78 -11.95 11.44
N VAL A 333 13.91 -10.98 11.74
CA VAL A 333 12.66 -11.17 12.50
C VAL A 333 11.51 -11.24 11.51
N ILE A 334 10.80 -12.36 11.45
CA ILE A 334 9.77 -12.56 10.44
C ILE A 334 8.46 -13.07 11.04
N GLY A 335 7.34 -12.39 10.70
CA GLY A 335 5.97 -12.79 11.02
C GLY A 335 5.10 -12.66 9.77
N VAL A 336 4.37 -13.73 9.41
CA VAL A 336 3.65 -13.86 8.14
C VAL A 336 2.19 -14.20 8.40
N MET A 337 1.28 -13.78 7.51
CA MET A 337 -0.13 -14.21 7.57
C MET A 337 -0.29 -15.63 7.01
N ALA A 338 -1.19 -16.42 7.60
CA ALA A 338 -1.38 -17.83 7.26
C ALA A 338 -1.84 -18.08 5.81
N ASP A 339 -2.51 -17.08 5.20
CA ASP A 339 -2.99 -17.13 3.82
C ASP A 339 -1.89 -16.86 2.76
N LYS A 340 -0.64 -16.65 3.17
CA LYS A 340 0.45 -16.29 2.25
C LYS A 340 1.26 -17.51 1.79
N ALA A 341 1.99 -17.34 0.70
CA ALA A 341 2.88 -18.36 0.15
C ALA A 341 4.14 -18.54 1.01
N ILE A 342 3.96 -19.02 2.27
CA ILE A 342 5.00 -19.09 3.33
C ILE A 342 6.27 -19.75 2.80
N ALA A 343 6.19 -20.96 2.24
CA ALA A 343 7.34 -21.69 1.71
C ALA A 343 8.15 -20.87 0.69
N GLY A 344 7.46 -20.17 -0.23
CA GLY A 344 8.08 -19.29 -1.21
C GLY A 344 8.72 -18.04 -0.62
N MET A 345 8.12 -17.51 0.44
CA MET A 345 8.64 -16.37 1.18
C MET A 345 9.90 -16.75 1.95
N MET A 346 9.88 -17.85 2.70
CA MET A 346 11.02 -18.33 3.49
C MET A 346 12.22 -18.66 2.58
N ARG A 347 12.01 -19.42 1.49
CA ARG A 347 13.07 -19.69 0.50
C ARG A 347 13.67 -18.42 -0.11
N THR A 348 12.94 -17.32 -0.12
CA THR A 348 13.41 -16.06 -0.71
C THR A 348 14.27 -15.23 0.23
N ILE A 349 13.90 -15.14 1.52
CA ILE A 349 14.53 -14.19 2.45
C ILE A 349 15.49 -14.85 3.44
N VAL A 350 15.21 -16.06 3.91
CA VAL A 350 16.02 -16.76 4.90
C VAL A 350 17.49 -16.96 4.46
N PRO A 351 17.81 -17.24 3.18
CA PRO A 351 19.21 -17.34 2.75
C PRO A 351 20.04 -16.07 2.97
N LEU A 352 19.40 -14.91 3.18
CA LEU A 352 20.07 -13.66 3.48
C LEU A 352 20.48 -13.55 4.97
N ALA A 353 19.76 -14.24 5.84
CA ALA A 353 19.95 -14.16 7.29
C ALA A 353 21.17 -14.97 7.77
N ASP A 354 21.83 -14.46 8.78
CA ASP A 354 22.82 -15.19 9.59
C ASP A 354 22.14 -15.81 10.83
N TYR A 355 21.08 -15.19 11.31
CA TYR A 355 20.22 -15.69 12.37
C TYR A 355 18.75 -15.37 12.11
N LEU A 356 17.84 -16.29 12.44
CA LEU A 356 16.40 -16.19 12.18
C LEU A 356 15.61 -16.19 13.49
N ILE A 357 14.68 -15.27 13.63
CA ILE A 357 13.66 -15.27 14.69
C ILE A 357 12.29 -15.31 14.01
N CYS A 358 11.62 -16.46 14.10
CA CYS A 358 10.24 -16.59 13.66
C CYS A 358 9.31 -16.11 14.77
N THR A 359 8.35 -15.28 14.43
CA THR A 359 7.43 -14.68 15.39
C THR A 359 6.02 -14.53 14.83
N ARG A 360 5.12 -13.97 15.63
CA ARG A 360 3.72 -13.79 15.29
C ARG A 360 3.21 -12.45 15.82
N PRO A 361 2.65 -11.57 14.97
CA PRO A 361 1.92 -10.40 15.44
C PRO A 361 0.59 -10.81 16.09
N ILE A 362 0.01 -9.94 16.90
CA ILE A 362 -1.25 -10.20 17.64
C ILE A 362 -2.45 -10.44 16.71
N TYR A 363 -2.33 -10.18 15.43
CA TYR A 363 -3.41 -10.30 14.46
C TYR A 363 -3.88 -11.76 14.26
N SER A 364 -5.20 -11.99 14.32
CA SER A 364 -5.80 -13.35 14.36
C SER A 364 -5.46 -14.25 13.16
N ARG A 365 -5.17 -13.68 11.98
CA ARG A 365 -4.77 -14.42 10.77
C ARG A 365 -3.27 -14.68 10.66
N ALA A 366 -2.48 -14.36 11.68
CA ALA A 366 -1.06 -14.62 11.67
C ALA A 366 -0.76 -16.13 11.71
N ALA A 367 0.20 -16.57 10.91
CA ALA A 367 0.69 -17.94 10.92
C ALA A 367 1.37 -18.26 12.25
N ASP A 368 1.32 -19.54 12.65
CA ASP A 368 2.09 -20.03 13.77
C ASP A 368 3.60 -19.93 13.43
N PRO A 369 4.45 -19.39 14.32
CA PRO A 369 5.89 -19.30 14.10
C PRO A 369 6.56 -20.66 13.84
N GLU A 370 6.03 -21.74 14.40
CA GLU A 370 6.54 -23.09 14.14
C GLU A 370 6.38 -23.51 12.67
N VAL A 371 5.32 -23.05 12.00
CA VAL A 371 5.14 -23.28 10.55
C VAL A 371 6.24 -22.54 9.75
N LEU A 372 6.59 -21.33 10.17
CA LEU A 372 7.66 -20.55 9.55
C LEU A 372 9.01 -21.24 9.78
N MET A 373 9.25 -21.70 11.01
CA MET A 373 10.49 -22.40 11.36
C MET A 373 10.63 -23.72 10.59
N ALA A 374 9.57 -24.50 10.44
CA ALA A 374 9.57 -25.74 9.67
C ALA A 374 9.99 -25.51 8.21
N GLU A 375 9.55 -24.42 7.58
CA GLU A 375 9.94 -24.05 6.23
C GLU A 375 11.38 -23.48 6.16
N ALA A 376 11.94 -22.99 7.26
CA ALA A 376 13.29 -22.47 7.35
C ALA A 376 14.34 -23.55 7.62
N LEU A 377 14.01 -24.60 8.38
CA LEU A 377 14.94 -25.68 8.76
C LEU A 377 15.72 -26.27 7.57
N PRO A 378 15.09 -26.59 6.41
CA PRO A 378 15.82 -27.13 5.26
C PRO A 378 16.84 -26.17 4.65
N LEU A 379 16.76 -24.88 5.00
CA LEU A 379 17.66 -23.83 4.49
C LEU A 379 18.96 -23.70 5.31
N GLY A 380 19.07 -24.49 6.43
CA GLY A 380 20.30 -24.63 7.21
C GLY A 380 20.74 -23.37 7.96
N LYS A 381 19.82 -22.47 8.29
CA LYS A 381 20.12 -21.25 9.05
C LYS A 381 19.79 -21.45 10.52
N PRO A 382 20.68 -21.00 11.46
CA PRO A 382 20.35 -21.00 12.87
C PRO A 382 19.20 -20.06 13.18
N GLY A 383 18.34 -20.44 14.13
CA GLY A 383 17.21 -19.59 14.50
C GLY A 383 16.38 -20.20 15.62
N GLU A 384 15.41 -19.42 16.04
CA GLU A 384 14.49 -19.76 17.13
C GLU A 384 13.09 -19.19 16.86
N THR A 385 12.09 -19.70 17.56
CA THR A 385 10.75 -19.11 17.61
C THR A 385 10.60 -18.31 18.90
N VAL A 386 10.16 -17.05 18.80
CA VAL A 386 9.95 -16.18 19.96
C VAL A 386 8.60 -15.50 19.85
N GLN A 387 7.79 -15.60 20.90
CA GLN A 387 6.50 -14.92 21.03
C GLN A 387 6.41 -14.23 22.41
N PRO A 388 5.71 -13.08 22.49
CA PRO A 388 5.09 -12.31 21.42
C PRO A 388 6.14 -11.58 20.54
N LEU A 389 5.67 -10.83 19.53
CA LEU A 389 6.55 -10.05 18.64
C LEU A 389 7.48 -9.09 19.43
N SER A 390 6.97 -8.45 20.48
CA SER A 390 7.79 -7.58 21.35
C SER A 390 8.98 -8.33 21.97
N GLY A 391 8.77 -9.58 22.41
CA GLY A 391 9.84 -10.45 22.87
C GLY A 391 10.86 -10.79 21.76
N ALA A 392 10.39 -11.04 20.55
CA ALA A 392 11.26 -11.29 19.40
C ALA A 392 12.13 -10.06 19.04
N LEU A 393 11.57 -8.85 19.17
CA LEU A 393 12.33 -7.61 18.94
C LEU A 393 13.39 -7.36 20.02
N ILE A 394 13.06 -7.64 21.30
CA ILE A 394 14.01 -7.60 22.42
C ILE A 394 15.12 -8.61 22.17
N ARG A 395 14.74 -9.87 21.88
CA ARG A 395 15.69 -10.94 21.60
C ARG A 395 16.64 -10.63 20.44
N ALA A 396 16.13 -10.06 19.36
CA ALA A 396 16.93 -9.63 18.23
C ALA A 396 17.99 -8.58 18.63
N LYS A 397 17.63 -7.64 19.52
CA LYS A 397 18.56 -6.64 20.06
C LYS A 397 19.60 -7.26 21.00
N GLU A 398 19.23 -8.23 21.82
CA GLU A 398 20.15 -8.93 22.75
C GLU A 398 21.27 -9.68 22.03
N ILE A 399 20.96 -10.30 20.88
CA ILE A 399 21.94 -11.08 20.10
C ILE A 399 22.69 -10.27 19.06
N ALA A 400 22.24 -9.04 18.81
CA ALA A 400 22.88 -8.15 17.85
C ALA A 400 24.06 -7.41 18.50
N ASP A 401 25.11 -7.23 17.72
CA ASP A 401 26.25 -6.38 18.06
C ASP A 401 26.27 -5.13 17.17
N THR A 402 27.15 -4.18 17.52
CA THR A 402 27.50 -3.04 16.66
C THR A 402 27.84 -3.49 15.25
N GLY A 403 27.26 -2.83 14.26
CA GLY A 403 27.42 -3.14 12.83
C GLY A 403 26.58 -4.29 12.32
N ASP A 404 25.69 -4.89 13.13
CA ASP A 404 24.70 -5.85 12.65
C ASP A 404 23.46 -5.12 12.09
N LEU A 405 22.68 -5.84 11.26
CA LEU A 405 21.43 -5.38 10.71
C LEU A 405 20.26 -6.28 11.20
N ILE A 406 19.30 -5.69 11.89
CA ILE A 406 18.05 -6.35 12.23
C ILE A 406 17.01 -5.98 11.16
N VAL A 407 16.42 -6.98 10.52
CA VAL A 407 15.37 -6.79 9.52
C VAL A 407 14.06 -7.37 10.04
N VAL A 408 13.03 -6.54 10.16
CA VAL A 408 11.68 -6.96 10.57
C VAL A 408 10.77 -6.92 9.34
N CYS A 409 10.20 -8.07 8.95
CA CYS A 409 9.37 -8.14 7.75
C CYS A 409 8.37 -9.31 7.79
N GLY A 410 7.69 -9.57 6.66
CA GLY A 410 6.79 -10.68 6.44
C GLY A 410 5.31 -10.29 6.38
N SER A 411 4.91 -9.22 7.04
CA SER A 411 3.57 -8.63 6.90
C SER A 411 3.53 -7.16 7.31
N LEU A 412 2.51 -6.44 6.85
CA LEU A 412 2.24 -5.08 7.32
C LEU A 412 1.83 -5.07 8.80
N PHE A 413 1.14 -6.11 9.28
CA PHE A 413 0.75 -6.24 10.69
C PHE A 413 1.97 -6.46 11.60
N THR A 414 2.95 -7.26 11.17
CA THR A 414 4.23 -7.41 11.90
C THR A 414 4.97 -6.09 11.99
N VAL A 415 5.02 -5.33 10.89
CA VAL A 415 5.67 -4.01 10.87
C VAL A 415 4.90 -3.01 11.71
N GLY A 416 3.56 -2.98 11.63
CA GLY A 416 2.73 -2.08 12.44
C GLY A 416 2.94 -2.29 13.94
N GLU A 417 2.90 -3.55 14.41
CA GLU A 417 3.17 -3.87 15.82
C GLU A 417 4.62 -3.56 16.22
N ALA A 418 5.59 -3.77 15.31
CA ALA A 418 6.98 -3.36 15.55
C ALA A 418 7.12 -1.83 15.67
N LEU A 419 6.37 -1.05 14.90
CA LEU A 419 6.36 0.42 15.02
C LEU A 419 5.89 0.86 16.40
N THR A 420 4.86 0.24 16.97
CA THR A 420 4.39 0.60 18.33
C THR A 420 5.41 0.25 19.41
N HIS A 421 6.30 -0.71 19.17
CA HIS A 421 7.39 -1.05 20.07
C HIS A 421 8.52 0.00 20.04
N TYR A 422 8.87 0.52 18.85
CA TYR A 422 9.95 1.50 18.67
C TYR A 422 9.51 2.94 18.89
N PHE A 423 8.23 3.24 18.72
CA PHE A 423 7.63 4.56 18.85
C PHE A 423 6.45 4.50 19.81
N PRO A 424 6.68 4.70 21.13
CA PRO A 424 5.64 4.59 22.15
C PRO A 424 4.46 5.56 21.99
N GLU A 425 4.63 6.64 21.20
CA GLU A 425 3.57 7.57 20.81
C GLU A 425 2.49 6.91 19.91
N PHE A 426 2.80 5.79 19.28
CA PHE A 426 1.79 4.96 18.67
C PHE A 426 1.12 4.10 19.73
N GLU A 427 -0.17 4.32 19.95
CA GLU A 427 -1.00 3.42 20.75
C GLU A 427 -0.98 1.98 20.19
N ARG A 428 -1.65 1.04 20.89
CA ARG A 428 -1.83 -0.31 20.35
C ARG A 428 -2.52 -0.25 18.99
N PRO A 429 -2.17 -1.16 18.05
CA PRO A 429 -2.84 -1.23 16.76
C PRO A 429 -4.35 -1.39 16.89
N ASP A 430 -5.09 -0.78 15.97
CA ASP A 430 -6.56 -0.78 15.95
C ASP A 430 -7.20 -2.10 15.43
N TRP A 431 -6.40 -3.16 15.16
CA TRP A 431 -6.91 -4.48 14.71
C TRP A 431 -7.04 -5.51 15.82
#